data_a8d00e414066045ebe4b24fec040b2f5
#
_entry.id   a8d00e414066045ebe4b24fec040b2f5
#
_cell.length_a   1.000
_cell.length_b   1.000
_cell.length_c   1.000
_cell.angle_alpha   90.00
_cell.angle_beta   90.00
_cell.angle_gamma   90.00
#
_symmetry.space_group_name_H-M   'P 1'
#
loop_
_entity.id
_entity.type
_entity.pdbx_description
1 polymer ?
#
loop_
_entity_poly.entity_id
_entity_poly.type
_entity_poly.pdbx_seq_one_letter_code
_entity_poly.pdbx_strand_id
1 'polypeptide(L)'
;VLMNSIHGVKTVDHNLVRAGAMMGANGRQMLTDIVLPAALPSIFAGLRIAVGSAWMLTVTAEMVAVKSGLGYVLWDSYYFLRYDIVLAAMISIGLLGYLSDLGLKAIMARTLRWQQTTTVQGRAG
;
A
#
# COMPACT_ATOMS: atom_id res chain seq x y z
N VAL A 1 -4.02 2.36 -7.03
CA VAL A 1 -2.59 2.64 -7.25
C VAL A 1 -2.42 3.81 -8.20
N LEU A 2 -2.98 3.75 -9.41
CA LEU A 2 -2.82 4.78 -10.46
C LEU A 2 -3.19 6.19 -9.96
N MET A 3 -4.37 6.34 -9.38
CA MET A 3 -4.84 7.63 -8.86
C MET A 3 -3.93 8.19 -7.77
N ASN A 4 -3.47 7.34 -6.87
CA ASN A 4 -2.57 7.74 -5.78
C ASN A 4 -1.17 8.06 -6.30
N SER A 5 -0.71 7.36 -7.34
CA SER A 5 0.56 7.68 -8.01
C SER A 5 0.50 9.03 -8.71
N ILE A 6 -0.59 9.31 -9.42
CA ILE A 6 -0.83 10.61 -10.06
C ILE A 6 -0.90 11.72 -9.00
N HIS A 7 -1.61 11.48 -7.91
CA HIS A 7 -1.70 12.44 -6.82
C HIS A 7 -0.33 12.69 -6.18
N GLY A 8 0.45 11.63 -5.96
CA GLY A 8 1.81 11.74 -5.43
C GLY A 8 2.72 12.60 -6.29
N VAL A 9 2.68 12.41 -7.61
CA VAL A 9 3.47 13.23 -8.55
C VAL A 9 3.00 14.69 -8.56
N LYS A 10 1.69 14.92 -8.49
CA LYS A 10 1.12 16.29 -8.45
C LYS A 10 1.41 17.02 -7.13
N THR A 11 1.59 16.29 -6.03
CA THR A 11 1.86 16.84 -4.71
C THR A 11 3.35 17.13 -4.48
N VAL A 12 4.23 16.72 -5.42
CA VAL A 12 5.64 17.09 -5.36
C VAL A 12 5.77 18.61 -5.34
N ASP A 13 6.52 19.11 -4.36
CA ASP A 13 6.68 20.55 -4.14
C ASP A 13 7.25 21.21 -5.42
N HIS A 14 6.50 22.18 -5.93
CA HIS A 14 6.87 22.93 -7.13
C HIS A 14 8.23 23.64 -6.97
N ASN A 15 8.61 23.96 -5.74
CA ASN A 15 9.89 24.55 -5.42
C ASN A 15 11.06 23.59 -5.65
N LEU A 16 10.88 22.29 -5.40
CA LEU A 16 11.87 21.26 -5.68
C LEU A 16 12.10 21.11 -7.21
N VAL A 17 11.04 21.16 -7.98
CA VAL A 17 11.11 21.09 -9.44
C VAL A 17 11.83 22.33 -10.00
N ARG A 18 11.51 23.52 -9.48
CA ARG A 18 12.17 24.78 -9.86
C ARG A 18 13.66 24.79 -9.48
N ALA A 19 13.98 24.34 -8.29
CA ALA A 19 15.37 24.24 -7.83
C ALA A 19 16.19 23.29 -8.75
N GLY A 20 15.64 22.14 -9.11
CA GLY A 20 16.25 21.21 -10.05
C GLY A 20 16.47 21.82 -11.44
N ALA A 21 15.50 22.58 -11.93
CA ALA A 21 15.62 23.30 -13.20
C ALA A 21 16.71 24.40 -13.17
N MET A 22 16.85 25.11 -12.06
CA MET A 22 17.91 26.11 -11.87
C MET A 22 19.30 25.49 -11.79
N MET A 23 19.41 24.25 -11.32
CA MET A 23 20.67 23.51 -11.28
C MET A 23 21.06 22.87 -12.61
N GLY A 24 20.28 23.07 -13.67
CA GLY A 24 20.56 22.55 -15.01
C GLY A 24 20.28 21.05 -15.18
N ALA A 25 19.43 20.47 -14.35
CA ALA A 25 19.03 19.08 -14.45
C ALA A 25 18.25 18.80 -15.73
N ASN A 26 18.65 17.76 -16.48
CA ASN A 26 17.90 17.28 -17.63
C ASN A 26 16.55 16.69 -17.19
N GLY A 27 15.55 16.67 -18.06
CA GLY A 27 14.21 16.16 -17.74
C GLY A 27 14.20 14.74 -17.15
N ARG A 28 15.10 13.87 -17.59
CA ARG A 28 15.29 12.52 -17.02
C ARG A 28 15.84 12.56 -15.61
N GLN A 29 16.84 13.37 -15.35
CA GLN A 29 17.43 13.54 -14.02
C GLN A 29 16.42 14.14 -13.04
N MET A 30 15.62 15.11 -13.48
CA MET A 30 14.54 15.68 -12.70
C MET A 30 13.51 14.62 -12.30
N LEU A 31 13.12 13.75 -13.23
CA LEU A 31 12.16 12.69 -12.99
C LEU A 31 12.71 11.63 -12.02
N THR A 32 13.93 11.14 -12.22
CA THR A 32 14.50 10.03 -11.45
C THR A 32 15.06 10.45 -10.10
N ASP A 33 15.65 11.64 -10.00
CA ASP A 33 16.38 12.04 -8.80
C ASP A 33 15.57 12.95 -7.86
N ILE A 34 14.54 13.61 -8.38
CA ILE A 34 13.73 14.58 -7.62
C ILE A 34 12.28 14.13 -7.51
N VAL A 35 11.59 13.90 -8.63
CA VAL A 35 10.15 13.64 -8.65
C VAL A 35 9.83 12.23 -8.13
N LEU A 36 10.53 11.23 -8.60
CA LEU A 36 10.28 9.84 -8.23
C LEU A 36 10.49 9.58 -6.73
N PRO A 37 11.63 9.99 -6.12
CA PRO A 37 11.82 9.84 -4.69
C PRO A 37 10.81 10.63 -3.85
N ALA A 38 10.41 11.81 -4.28
CA ALA A 38 9.41 12.62 -3.57
C ALA A 38 7.99 12.05 -3.67
N ALA A 39 7.67 11.32 -4.76
CA ALA A 39 6.38 10.68 -4.97
C ALA A 39 6.28 9.28 -4.32
N LEU A 40 7.38 8.64 -3.96
CA LEU A 40 7.41 7.30 -3.37
C LEU A 40 6.46 7.10 -2.18
N PRO A 41 6.39 7.98 -1.17
CA PRO A 41 5.47 7.81 -0.05
C PRO A 41 4.00 7.69 -0.48
N SER A 42 3.58 8.50 -1.44
CA SER A 42 2.21 8.47 -1.98
C SER A 42 1.94 7.22 -2.81
N ILE A 43 2.92 6.74 -3.57
CA ILE A 43 2.83 5.49 -4.33
C ILE A 43 2.66 4.31 -3.37
N PHE A 44 3.45 4.25 -2.29
CA PHE A 44 3.33 3.19 -1.28
C PHE A 44 2.01 3.25 -0.50
N ALA A 45 1.50 4.44 -0.20
CA ALA A 45 0.19 4.60 0.39
C ALA A 45 -0.91 4.03 -0.52
N GLY A 46 -0.84 4.32 -1.81
CA GLY A 46 -1.75 3.75 -2.82
C GLY A 46 -1.63 2.24 -2.96
N LEU A 47 -0.42 1.72 -2.91
CA LEU A 47 -0.17 0.27 -2.96
C LEU A 47 -0.77 -0.44 -1.75
N ARG A 48 -0.65 0.16 -0.56
CA ARG A 48 -1.24 -0.38 0.67
C ARG A 48 -2.77 -0.48 0.58
N ILE A 49 -3.42 0.57 0.08
CA ILE A 49 -4.88 0.58 -0.14
C ILE A 49 -5.25 -0.48 -1.18
N ALA A 50 -4.48 -0.61 -2.26
CA ALA A 50 -4.71 -1.59 -3.30
C ALA A 50 -4.60 -3.04 -2.78
N VAL A 51 -3.61 -3.34 -1.96
CA VAL A 51 -3.44 -4.66 -1.34
C VAL A 51 -4.63 -5.00 -0.44
N GLY A 52 -5.08 -4.05 0.39
CA GLY A 52 -6.28 -4.23 1.23
C GLY A 52 -7.54 -4.50 0.41
N SER A 53 -7.75 -3.73 -0.65
CA SER A 53 -8.89 -3.92 -1.57
C SER A 53 -8.81 -5.24 -2.33
N ALA A 54 -7.63 -5.62 -2.80
CA ALA A 54 -7.41 -6.89 -3.49
C ALA A 54 -7.69 -8.08 -2.57
N TRP A 55 -7.27 -8.01 -1.31
CA TRP A 55 -7.55 -9.04 -0.31
C TRP A 55 -9.05 -9.22 -0.09
N MET A 56 -9.77 -8.11 0.09
CA MET A 56 -11.23 -8.13 0.26
C MET A 56 -11.94 -8.74 -0.97
N LEU A 57 -11.53 -8.34 -2.18
CA LEU A 57 -12.10 -8.88 -3.42
C LEU A 57 -11.80 -10.36 -3.59
N THR A 58 -10.61 -10.82 -3.25
CA THR A 58 -10.23 -12.24 -3.33
C THR A 58 -11.10 -13.09 -2.41
N VAL A 59 -11.25 -12.71 -1.15
CA VAL A 59 -12.11 -13.42 -0.20
C VAL A 59 -13.57 -13.45 -0.69
N THR A 60 -14.07 -12.32 -1.20
CA THR A 60 -15.44 -12.24 -1.75
C THR A 60 -15.61 -13.14 -2.97
N ALA A 61 -14.63 -13.19 -3.86
CA ALA A 61 -14.66 -14.07 -5.03
C ALA A 61 -14.63 -15.55 -4.64
N GLU A 62 -13.86 -15.91 -3.62
CA GLU A 62 -13.83 -17.27 -3.07
C GLU A 62 -15.19 -17.69 -2.49
N MET A 63 -15.91 -16.76 -1.87
CA MET A 63 -17.25 -17.03 -1.33
C MET A 63 -18.29 -17.33 -2.42
N VAL A 64 -18.16 -16.73 -3.60
CA VAL A 64 -19.20 -16.76 -4.64
C VAL A 64 -18.84 -17.66 -5.81
N ALA A 65 -17.59 -17.62 -6.26
CA ALA A 65 -17.21 -18.16 -7.57
C ALA A 65 -16.33 -19.42 -7.51
N VAL A 66 -15.70 -19.72 -6.39
CA VAL A 66 -14.69 -20.78 -6.30
C VAL A 66 -15.10 -21.82 -5.27
N LYS A 67 -14.78 -23.09 -5.53
CA LYS A 67 -15.06 -24.22 -4.63
C LYS A 67 -13.86 -24.58 -3.74
N SER A 68 -13.01 -23.61 -3.44
CA SER A 68 -11.83 -23.78 -2.58
C SER A 68 -11.39 -22.44 -2.00
N GLY A 69 -10.66 -22.46 -0.89
CA GLY A 69 -10.15 -21.27 -0.23
C GLY A 69 -10.84 -20.97 1.10
N LEU A 70 -10.29 -19.99 1.85
CA LEU A 70 -10.82 -19.62 3.17
C LEU A 70 -12.19 -18.95 3.09
N GLY A 71 -12.42 -18.14 2.05
CA GLY A 71 -13.72 -17.54 1.80
C GLY A 71 -14.79 -18.57 1.48
N TYR A 72 -14.45 -19.58 0.69
CA TYR A 72 -15.35 -20.70 0.43
C TYR A 72 -15.70 -21.49 1.70
N VAL A 73 -14.70 -21.83 2.51
CA VAL A 73 -14.91 -22.55 3.78
C VAL A 73 -15.80 -21.75 4.72
N LEU A 74 -15.60 -20.42 4.79
CA LEU A 74 -16.44 -19.54 5.60
C LEU A 74 -17.90 -19.57 5.12
N TRP A 75 -18.12 -19.43 3.82
CA TRP A 75 -19.46 -19.42 3.22
C TRP A 75 -20.19 -20.76 3.38
N ASP A 76 -19.51 -21.86 3.05
CA ASP A 76 -20.03 -23.22 3.18
C ASP A 76 -20.39 -23.54 4.63
N SER A 77 -19.49 -23.26 5.57
CA SER A 77 -19.71 -23.49 7.00
C SER A 77 -20.85 -22.65 7.57
N TYR A 78 -21.07 -21.44 7.03
CA TYR A 78 -22.20 -20.60 7.41
C TYR A 78 -23.55 -21.25 7.07
N TYR A 79 -23.65 -21.84 5.88
CA TYR A 79 -24.89 -22.56 5.47
C TYR A 79 -25.16 -23.80 6.33
N PHE A 80 -24.12 -24.48 6.78
CA PHE A 80 -24.27 -25.65 7.65
C PHE A 80 -24.34 -25.31 9.16
N LEU A 81 -24.46 -24.01 9.49
CA LEU A 81 -24.54 -23.50 10.88
C LEU A 81 -23.37 -23.93 11.77
N ARG A 82 -22.20 -24.17 11.16
CA ARG A 82 -20.96 -24.53 11.86
C ARG A 82 -20.19 -23.28 12.24
N TYR A 83 -20.66 -22.55 13.23
CA TYR A 83 -20.09 -21.28 13.65
C TYR A 83 -18.67 -21.39 14.22
N ASP A 84 -18.27 -22.53 14.71
CA ASP A 84 -16.91 -22.86 15.13
C ASP A 84 -15.90 -22.69 13.98
N ILE A 85 -16.23 -23.23 12.81
CA ILE A 85 -15.40 -23.12 11.61
C ILE A 85 -15.46 -21.71 11.00
N VAL A 86 -16.63 -21.08 11.06
CA VAL A 86 -16.79 -19.69 10.58
C VAL A 86 -15.88 -18.76 11.35
N LEU A 87 -15.86 -18.85 12.67
CA LEU A 87 -14.97 -18.04 13.52
C LEU A 87 -13.48 -18.31 13.23
N ALA A 88 -13.11 -19.58 13.10
CA ALA A 88 -11.73 -19.95 12.76
C ALA A 88 -11.30 -19.40 11.39
N ALA A 89 -12.18 -19.46 10.39
CA ALA A 89 -11.92 -18.89 9.06
C ALA A 89 -11.76 -17.37 9.10
N MET A 90 -12.63 -16.67 9.85
CA MET A 90 -12.54 -15.21 10.00
C MET A 90 -11.23 -14.79 10.66
N ILE A 91 -10.81 -15.46 11.72
CA ILE A 91 -9.54 -15.19 12.39
C ILE A 91 -8.36 -15.45 11.44
N SER A 92 -8.40 -16.53 10.69
CA SER A 92 -7.36 -16.88 9.71
C SER A 92 -7.23 -15.84 8.60
N ILE A 93 -8.36 -15.38 8.04
CA ILE A 93 -8.40 -14.34 7.02
C ILE A 93 -7.85 -13.03 7.58
N GLY A 94 -8.26 -12.63 8.78
CA GLY A 94 -7.78 -11.42 9.43
C GLY A 94 -6.28 -11.47 9.73
N LEU A 95 -5.78 -12.61 10.20
CA LEU A 95 -4.36 -12.81 10.49
C LEU A 95 -3.51 -12.74 9.22
N LEU A 96 -3.93 -13.40 8.14
CA LEU A 96 -3.22 -13.36 6.86
C LEU A 96 -3.23 -11.96 6.25
N GLY A 97 -4.34 -11.24 6.33
CA GLY A 97 -4.44 -9.84 5.91
C GLY A 97 -3.49 -8.93 6.70
N TYR A 98 -3.42 -9.12 8.02
CA TYR A 98 -2.51 -8.39 8.89
C TYR A 98 -1.03 -8.67 8.58
N LEU A 99 -0.67 -9.94 8.35
CA LEU A 99 0.70 -10.32 7.97
C LEU A 99 1.09 -9.70 6.61
N SER A 100 0.16 -9.64 5.66
CA SER A 100 0.39 -8.99 4.37
C SER A 100 0.65 -7.48 4.53
N ASP A 101 -0.11 -6.79 5.39
CA ASP A 101 0.10 -5.37 5.69
C ASP A 101 1.45 -5.13 6.38
N LEU A 102 1.83 -6.00 7.32
CA LEU A 102 3.15 -5.93 7.97
C LEU A 102 4.29 -6.12 6.99
N GLY A 103 4.19 -7.08 6.07
CA GLY A 103 5.18 -7.28 5.02
C GLY A 103 5.35 -6.04 4.13
N LEU A 104 4.24 -5.43 3.75
CA LEU A 104 4.25 -4.19 2.95
C LEU A 104 4.86 -3.02 3.73
N LYS A 105 4.54 -2.87 5.01
CA LYS A 105 5.16 -1.86 5.89
C LYS A 105 6.66 -2.07 6.04
N ALA A 106 7.12 -3.31 6.15
CA ALA A 106 8.55 -3.62 6.25
C ALA A 106 9.30 -3.24 4.97
N ILE A 107 8.72 -3.50 3.80
CA ILE A 107 9.28 -3.09 2.50
C ILE A 107 9.32 -1.57 2.40
N MET A 108 8.23 -0.89 2.78
CA MET A 108 8.14 0.57 2.80
C MET A 108 9.20 1.19 3.73
N ALA A 109 9.36 0.66 4.94
CA ALA A 109 10.35 1.14 5.90
C ALA A 109 11.79 1.00 5.38
N ARG A 110 12.11 -0.07 4.66
CA ARG A 110 13.42 -0.25 4.03
C ARG A 110 13.68 0.74 2.90
N THR A 111 12.67 1.00 2.08
CA THR A 111 12.79 1.86 0.90
C THR A 111 12.79 3.35 1.28
N LEU A 112 12.07 3.74 2.34
CA LEU A 112 11.91 5.13 2.79
C LEU A 112 12.80 5.50 3.98
N ARG A 113 13.75 4.67 4.35
CA ARG A 113 14.62 4.87 5.51
C ARG A 113 15.42 6.19 5.46
N TRP A 114 15.69 6.70 4.28
CA TRP A 114 16.39 7.95 4.06
C TRP A 114 15.50 9.20 4.20
N GLN A 115 14.17 9.08 4.11
CA GLN A 115 13.27 10.23 4.27
C GLN A 115 12.92 10.55 5.73
N GLN A 116 13.07 9.62 6.64
CA GLN A 116 12.74 9.84 8.06
C GLN A 116 13.71 10.80 8.77
N THR A 117 14.88 11.00 8.23
CA THR A 117 15.90 11.88 8.81
C THR A 117 15.57 13.37 8.63
N THR A 118 14.74 13.71 7.65
CA THR A 118 14.45 15.13 7.31
C THR A 118 13.29 15.71 8.12
N THR A 119 12.41 14.88 8.67
CA THR A 119 11.19 15.34 9.35
C THR A 119 11.42 15.69 10.81
N VAL A 120 12.50 15.19 11.42
CA VAL A 120 12.84 15.46 12.82
C VAL A 120 13.51 16.82 13.01
N GLN A 121 14.19 17.33 11.99
CA GLN A 121 14.89 18.62 12.06
C GLN A 121 13.97 19.85 11.84
N GLY A 122 12.79 19.67 11.28
CA GLY A 122 11.84 20.77 11.06
C GLY A 122 10.98 21.16 12.27
N ARG A 123 11.13 20.49 13.42
CA ARG A 123 10.31 20.70 14.61
C ARG A 123 11.06 21.29 15.82
N ALA A 124 12.33 21.62 15.64
CA ALA A 124 13.19 22.22 16.66
C ALA A 124 13.58 23.66 16.26
N GLY A 125 12.61 24.46 15.83
CA GLY A 125 12.78 25.87 15.57
C GLY A 125 11.52 26.64 15.87
#